data_1b4da718c3d515706dd67e87e4c9db63
#
_entry.id   1b4da718c3d515706dd67e87e4c9db63
#
_cell.length_a   1.000
_cell.length_b   1.000
_cell.length_c   1.000
_cell.angle_alpha   90.00
_cell.angle_beta   90.00
_cell.angle_gamma   90.00
#
_symmetry.space_group_name_H-M   'P 1'
#
loop_
_entity.id
_entity.type
_entity.pdbx_description
1 polymer ?
#
loop_
_entity_poly.entity_id
_entity_poly.type
_entity_poly.pdbx_seq_one_letter_code
_entity_poly.pdbx_strand_id
1 'polypeptide(L)'
;MNIAINTDFFEDINSPELYLRLASEAGFRRIMWCHHWNTDFIYAKPEIDRIKAWLKSFQLQLQDVHGTDGKEKCWYAVEEYRRKAGVELTINRLLMLKELEADGTLIMHPPRIRVEDDASRMELVRKQGESVRRSLDELLPLLEKYDAKIALENLPHGNWEILSALLDEYPADRIGFCFDSGHCNITKRPHYEESEKYASRIIAVHLHDNDGSGDLHQNPFSGTFNWEWLAGVLKKSSYTNPLNFELNCRRTPFYDPASSDHTDELRRFLADAMERGSRFARMCQA
;
A
#
# COMPACT_ATOMS: atom_id res chain seq x y z
N MET A 1 -11.58 8.25 12.87
CA MET A 1 -10.47 8.25 11.90
C MET A 1 -11.01 8.61 10.53
N ASN A 2 -10.23 9.33 9.72
CA ASN A 2 -10.56 9.56 8.31
C ASN A 2 -10.33 8.27 7.51
N ILE A 3 -10.94 8.18 6.33
CA ILE A 3 -10.76 7.05 5.42
C ILE A 3 -10.21 7.54 4.08
N ALA A 4 -9.37 6.73 3.45
CA ALA A 4 -8.81 6.93 2.13
C ALA A 4 -9.08 5.71 1.25
N ILE A 5 -8.99 5.87 -0.05
CA ILE A 5 -9.13 4.79 -1.03
C ILE A 5 -7.99 4.85 -2.04
N ASN A 6 -7.55 3.69 -2.53
CA ASN A 6 -6.57 3.57 -3.61
C ASN A 6 -7.09 4.15 -4.92
N THR A 7 -6.19 4.52 -5.83
CA THR A 7 -6.58 5.08 -7.15
C THR A 7 -6.79 4.02 -8.23
N ASP A 8 -6.31 2.81 -8.02
CA ASP A 8 -6.35 1.69 -8.97
C ASP A 8 -7.44 0.64 -8.65
N PHE A 9 -8.48 1.06 -7.92
CA PHE A 9 -9.57 0.16 -7.55
C PHE A 9 -10.34 -0.45 -8.74
N PHE A 10 -10.02 -0.05 -9.96
CA PHE A 10 -10.55 -0.61 -11.20
C PHE A 10 -9.47 -0.87 -12.25
N GLU A 11 -8.58 0.09 -12.51
CA GLU A 11 -7.43 -0.01 -13.41
C GLU A 11 -6.19 0.62 -12.78
N ASP A 12 -5.05 0.00 -13.00
CA ASP A 12 -3.75 0.38 -12.43
C ASP A 12 -2.86 1.19 -13.38
N ILE A 13 -3.32 1.36 -14.63
CA ILE A 13 -2.68 2.15 -15.69
C ILE A 13 -3.71 3.09 -16.33
N ASN A 14 -3.29 3.93 -17.25
CA ASN A 14 -4.12 4.95 -17.89
C ASN A 14 -4.44 6.15 -16.98
N SER A 15 -5.42 6.97 -17.39
CA SER A 15 -5.79 8.15 -16.63
C SER A 15 -6.74 7.82 -15.48
N PRO A 16 -6.37 8.12 -14.22
CA PRO A 16 -7.26 7.92 -13.07
C PRO A 16 -8.31 9.04 -12.89
N GLU A 17 -8.44 9.99 -13.80
CA GLU A 17 -9.30 11.16 -13.64
C GLU A 17 -10.75 10.79 -13.30
N LEU A 18 -11.31 9.80 -14.01
CA LEU A 18 -12.66 9.31 -13.74
C LEU A 18 -12.76 8.72 -12.33
N TYR A 19 -11.77 7.93 -11.91
CA TYR A 19 -11.76 7.26 -10.61
C TYR A 19 -11.64 8.26 -9.47
N LEU A 20 -10.78 9.28 -9.61
CA LEU A 20 -10.65 10.38 -8.65
C LEU A 20 -11.97 11.14 -8.48
N ARG A 21 -12.64 11.46 -9.60
CA ARG A 21 -13.95 12.13 -9.58
C ARG A 21 -15.00 11.29 -8.86
N LEU A 22 -15.13 10.00 -9.22
CA LEU A 22 -16.11 9.10 -8.60
C LEU A 22 -15.84 8.88 -7.11
N ALA A 23 -14.59 8.76 -6.70
CA ALA A 23 -14.20 8.68 -5.28
C ALA A 23 -14.64 9.95 -4.52
N SER A 24 -14.40 11.14 -5.10
CA SER A 24 -14.87 12.40 -4.52
C SER A 24 -16.39 12.49 -4.43
N GLU A 25 -17.12 12.08 -5.48
CA GLU A 25 -18.58 12.03 -5.52
C GLU A 25 -19.15 11.09 -4.43
N ALA A 26 -18.47 9.95 -4.17
CA ALA A 26 -18.81 9.00 -3.11
C ALA A 26 -18.49 9.49 -1.69
N GLY A 27 -17.83 10.65 -1.54
CA GLY A 27 -17.54 11.28 -0.25
C GLY A 27 -16.13 11.06 0.27
N PHE A 28 -15.27 10.33 -0.44
CA PHE A 28 -13.84 10.27 -0.07
C PHE A 28 -13.21 11.66 -0.22
N ARG A 29 -12.27 11.95 0.71
CA ARG A 29 -11.49 13.20 0.70
C ARG A 29 -10.00 12.92 0.70
N ARG A 30 -9.61 11.67 0.89
CA ARG A 30 -8.22 11.22 0.89
C ARG A 30 -8.03 10.05 -0.07
N ILE A 31 -6.87 10.05 -0.72
CA ILE A 31 -6.50 9.09 -1.77
C ILE A 31 -5.13 8.51 -1.45
N MET A 32 -4.97 7.21 -1.67
CA MET A 32 -3.69 6.55 -1.79
C MET A 32 -3.38 6.37 -3.28
N TRP A 33 -2.23 6.87 -3.72
CA TRP A 33 -1.84 6.77 -5.12
C TRP A 33 -1.18 5.43 -5.42
N CYS A 34 -1.82 4.58 -6.24
CA CYS A 34 -1.34 3.25 -6.60
C CYS A 34 -1.08 3.08 -8.11
N HIS A 35 -1.46 4.04 -8.97
CA HIS A 35 -1.23 3.91 -10.41
C HIS A 35 0.24 3.67 -10.73
N HIS A 36 0.48 2.71 -11.64
CA HIS A 36 1.82 2.29 -12.07
C HIS A 36 2.73 1.72 -10.96
N TRP A 37 2.17 1.24 -9.83
CA TRP A 37 2.98 0.68 -8.74
C TRP A 37 3.78 -0.57 -9.17
N ASN A 38 3.24 -1.39 -10.09
CA ASN A 38 3.83 -2.65 -10.57
C ASN A 38 4.59 -2.49 -11.90
N THR A 39 5.04 -1.29 -12.25
CA THR A 39 5.71 -0.98 -13.50
C THR A 39 7.02 -0.20 -13.27
N ASP A 40 7.83 -0.07 -14.33
CA ASP A 40 9.05 0.76 -14.33
C ASP A 40 8.78 2.22 -14.72
N PHE A 41 7.53 2.67 -14.61
CA PHE A 41 7.09 4.00 -15.02
C PHE A 41 7.71 5.08 -14.13
N ILE A 42 8.16 6.17 -14.73
CA ILE A 42 8.70 7.36 -14.06
C ILE A 42 7.75 8.53 -14.29
N TYR A 43 7.25 9.12 -13.22
CA TYR A 43 6.43 10.33 -13.30
C TYR A 43 7.30 11.52 -13.64
N ALA A 44 7.03 12.15 -14.79
CA ALA A 44 7.62 13.41 -15.19
C ALA A 44 6.86 14.59 -14.57
N LYS A 45 7.50 15.76 -14.52
CA LYS A 45 6.90 16.97 -13.94
C LYS A 45 5.51 17.31 -14.49
N PRO A 46 5.25 17.26 -15.84
CA PRO A 46 3.92 17.57 -16.37
C PRO A 46 2.83 16.61 -15.88
N GLU A 47 3.17 15.33 -15.61
CA GLU A 47 2.22 14.34 -15.08
C GLU A 47 1.91 14.62 -13.61
N ILE A 48 2.92 14.95 -12.81
CA ILE A 48 2.73 15.36 -11.41
C ILE A 48 1.87 16.63 -11.34
N ASP A 49 2.10 17.60 -12.21
CA ASP A 49 1.29 18.83 -12.28
C ASP A 49 -0.16 18.53 -12.67
N ARG A 50 -0.37 17.58 -13.58
CA ARG A 50 -1.72 17.13 -13.93
C ARG A 50 -2.42 16.45 -12.75
N ILE A 51 -1.73 15.58 -12.03
CA ILE A 51 -2.26 14.92 -10.82
C ILE A 51 -2.62 15.99 -9.77
N LYS A 52 -1.75 16.95 -9.52
CA LYS A 52 -2.02 18.06 -8.58
C LYS A 52 -3.27 18.85 -8.98
N ALA A 53 -3.47 19.09 -10.28
CA ALA A 53 -4.65 19.76 -10.80
C ALA A 53 -5.94 18.94 -10.57
N TRP A 54 -5.92 17.63 -10.81
CA TRP A 54 -7.04 16.74 -10.52
C TRP A 54 -7.41 16.71 -9.04
N LEU A 55 -6.41 16.48 -8.16
CA LEU A 55 -6.62 16.47 -6.70
C LEU A 55 -7.29 17.76 -6.23
N LYS A 56 -6.81 18.91 -6.71
CA LYS A 56 -7.42 20.21 -6.42
C LYS A 56 -8.84 20.32 -6.95
N SER A 57 -9.10 19.93 -8.20
CA SER A 57 -10.41 20.04 -8.84
C SER A 57 -11.47 19.20 -8.14
N PHE A 58 -11.09 18.02 -7.66
CA PHE A 58 -11.99 17.08 -6.97
C PHE A 58 -11.95 17.22 -5.43
N GLN A 59 -11.25 18.22 -4.90
CA GLN A 59 -11.11 18.44 -3.44
C GLN A 59 -10.61 17.19 -2.70
N LEU A 60 -9.64 16.52 -3.30
CA LEU A 60 -8.98 15.35 -2.75
C LEU A 60 -7.60 15.74 -2.22
N GLN A 61 -7.17 15.08 -1.14
CA GLN A 61 -5.84 15.18 -0.58
C GLN A 61 -5.13 13.84 -0.73
N LEU A 62 -3.88 13.88 -1.17
CA LEU A 62 -3.05 12.68 -1.23
C LEU A 62 -2.64 12.29 0.19
N GLN A 63 -2.85 11.01 0.53
CA GLN A 63 -2.41 10.44 1.81
C GLN A 63 -1.07 9.74 1.64
N ASP A 64 -1.03 8.66 0.90
CA ASP A 64 0.14 7.84 0.70
C ASP A 64 0.40 7.65 -0.80
N VAL A 65 1.63 7.32 -1.15
CA VAL A 65 2.02 6.85 -2.48
C VAL A 65 2.49 5.41 -2.37
N HIS A 66 1.89 4.51 -3.15
CA HIS A 66 2.44 3.19 -3.32
C HIS A 66 3.74 3.28 -4.12
N GLY A 67 4.82 2.77 -3.57
CA GLY A 67 6.11 2.70 -4.21
C GLY A 67 6.10 1.69 -5.35
N THR A 68 7.24 1.40 -5.90
CA THR A 68 7.30 0.57 -7.09
C THR A 68 7.77 -0.84 -6.80
N ASP A 69 7.04 -1.82 -7.34
CA ASP A 69 7.50 -3.19 -7.53
C ASP A 69 7.81 -3.37 -9.03
N GLY A 70 8.83 -2.65 -9.50
CA GLY A 70 9.19 -2.57 -10.93
C GLY A 70 9.66 -3.92 -11.47
N LYS A 71 9.43 -4.15 -12.77
CA LYS A 71 9.77 -5.41 -13.43
C LYS A 71 11.27 -5.55 -13.66
N GLU A 72 11.90 -4.46 -14.15
CA GLU A 72 13.33 -4.39 -14.39
C GLU A 72 14.07 -3.55 -13.36
N LYS A 73 13.43 -2.49 -12.87
CA LYS A 73 13.94 -1.58 -11.84
C LYS A 73 13.43 -2.01 -10.47
N CYS A 74 14.23 -2.83 -9.78
CA CYS A 74 13.80 -3.46 -8.53
C CYS A 74 14.77 -3.12 -7.40
N TRP A 75 14.33 -2.39 -6.40
CA TRP A 75 15.14 -1.86 -5.29
C TRP A 75 15.77 -2.92 -4.37
N TYR A 76 15.32 -4.17 -4.46
CA TYR A 76 15.89 -5.31 -3.78
C TYR A 76 16.56 -6.34 -4.71
N ALA A 77 16.80 -5.97 -5.99
CA ALA A 77 17.48 -6.85 -6.93
C ALA A 77 18.90 -7.19 -6.46
N VAL A 78 19.31 -8.43 -6.72
CA VAL A 78 20.67 -8.88 -6.42
C VAL A 78 21.67 -8.23 -7.39
N GLU A 79 21.27 -8.04 -8.65
CA GLU A 79 22.07 -7.36 -9.64
C GLU A 79 22.10 -5.86 -9.36
N GLU A 80 23.31 -5.34 -9.15
CA GLU A 80 23.52 -3.97 -8.67
C GLU A 80 22.92 -2.91 -9.59
N TYR A 81 23.02 -3.06 -10.92
CA TYR A 81 22.46 -2.09 -11.86
C TYR A 81 20.92 -2.03 -11.78
N ARG A 82 20.25 -3.17 -11.57
CA ARG A 82 18.79 -3.23 -11.38
C ARG A 82 18.38 -2.64 -10.04
N ARG A 83 19.16 -2.94 -8.99
CA ARG A 83 18.93 -2.37 -7.65
C ARG A 83 19.04 -0.84 -7.70
N LYS A 84 20.11 -0.30 -8.29
CA LYS A 84 20.30 1.15 -8.45
C LYS A 84 19.16 1.80 -9.23
N ALA A 85 18.75 1.20 -10.36
CA ALA A 85 17.61 1.68 -11.13
C ALA A 85 16.29 1.63 -10.31
N GLY A 86 16.13 0.64 -9.43
CA GLY A 86 15.01 0.55 -8.50
C GLY A 86 15.04 1.64 -7.42
N VAL A 87 16.21 2.00 -6.91
CA VAL A 87 16.38 3.14 -6.00
C VAL A 87 16.00 4.46 -6.68
N GLU A 88 16.44 4.69 -7.93
CA GLU A 88 16.04 5.89 -8.71
C GLU A 88 14.52 5.96 -8.90
N LEU A 89 13.89 4.82 -9.18
CA LEU A 89 12.45 4.73 -9.33
C LEU A 89 11.74 5.04 -7.99
N THR A 90 12.28 4.55 -6.86
CA THR A 90 11.79 4.88 -5.51
C THR A 90 11.94 6.37 -5.20
N ILE A 91 13.07 6.97 -5.57
CA ILE A 91 13.29 8.42 -5.42
C ILE A 91 12.26 9.22 -6.23
N ASN A 92 11.91 8.79 -7.44
CA ASN A 92 10.85 9.44 -8.22
C ASN A 92 9.51 9.46 -7.49
N ARG A 93 9.13 8.37 -6.82
CA ARG A 93 7.89 8.32 -6.00
C ARG A 93 8.00 9.17 -4.74
N LEU A 94 9.17 9.21 -4.12
CA LEU A 94 9.41 10.08 -2.96
C LEU A 94 9.27 11.57 -3.33
N LEU A 95 9.82 11.98 -4.47
CA LEU A 95 9.67 13.35 -4.97
C LEU A 95 8.21 13.66 -5.33
N MET A 96 7.50 12.72 -5.95
CA MET A 96 6.07 12.84 -6.24
C MET A 96 5.26 13.04 -4.94
N LEU A 97 5.52 12.24 -3.90
CA LEU A 97 4.87 12.37 -2.59
C LEU A 97 5.05 13.78 -2.02
N LYS A 98 6.25 14.34 -2.14
CA LYS A 98 6.55 15.71 -1.65
C LYS A 98 5.93 16.81 -2.51
N GLU A 99 6.00 16.70 -3.84
CA GLU A 99 5.41 17.71 -4.74
C GLU A 99 3.89 17.75 -4.69
N LEU A 100 3.25 16.62 -4.39
CA LEU A 100 1.80 16.54 -4.20
C LEU A 100 1.36 16.84 -2.76
N GLU A 101 2.31 17.20 -1.88
CA GLU A 101 2.03 17.58 -0.49
C GLU A 101 1.26 16.48 0.28
N ALA A 102 1.66 15.22 0.06
CA ALA A 102 1.06 14.09 0.75
C ALA A 102 1.37 14.12 2.25
N ASP A 103 0.38 13.78 3.07
CA ASP A 103 0.51 13.77 4.54
C ASP A 103 1.12 12.48 5.10
N GLY A 104 1.20 11.43 4.28
CA GLY A 104 1.54 10.08 4.71
C GLY A 104 2.93 9.60 4.28
N THR A 105 2.98 8.38 3.79
CA THR A 105 4.21 7.62 3.59
C THR A 105 4.37 7.15 2.15
N LEU A 106 5.60 6.77 1.80
CA LEU A 106 5.90 5.94 0.64
C LEU A 106 5.81 4.47 1.06
N ILE A 107 4.86 3.72 0.52
CA ILE A 107 4.66 2.31 0.84
C ILE A 107 5.51 1.46 -0.09
N MET A 108 6.30 0.53 0.46
CA MET A 108 7.22 -0.29 -0.31
C MET A 108 7.06 -1.76 0.04
N HIS A 109 7.10 -2.60 -0.99
CA HIS A 109 7.17 -4.05 -0.83
C HIS A 109 8.60 -4.49 -0.48
N PRO A 110 8.82 -5.22 0.62
CA PRO A 110 10.05 -5.96 0.83
C PRO A 110 10.11 -7.16 -0.14
N PRO A 111 11.26 -7.84 -0.26
CA PRO A 111 11.43 -8.95 -1.18
C PRO A 111 10.38 -10.06 -1.04
N ARG A 112 9.83 -10.51 -2.17
CA ARG A 112 8.93 -11.67 -2.25
C ARG A 112 9.75 -12.90 -2.61
N ILE A 113 9.88 -13.83 -1.67
CA ILE A 113 10.69 -15.04 -1.88
C ILE A 113 9.77 -16.22 -2.13
N ARG A 114 9.72 -16.67 -3.38
CA ARG A 114 8.89 -17.79 -3.84
C ARG A 114 9.79 -18.91 -4.35
N VAL A 115 10.51 -19.57 -3.44
CA VAL A 115 11.37 -20.71 -3.72
C VAL A 115 11.01 -21.82 -2.77
N GLU A 116 10.83 -23.05 -3.30
CA GLU A 116 10.35 -24.20 -2.52
C GLU A 116 11.47 -24.89 -1.72
N ASP A 117 12.68 -24.94 -2.28
CA ASP A 117 13.77 -25.59 -1.57
C ASP A 117 14.44 -24.65 -0.54
N ASP A 118 14.66 -25.16 0.66
CA ASP A 118 15.12 -24.37 1.80
C ASP A 118 16.51 -23.75 1.59
N ALA A 119 17.43 -24.41 0.91
CA ALA A 119 18.78 -23.89 0.72
C ALA A 119 18.79 -22.67 -0.22
N SER A 120 18.11 -22.79 -1.35
CA SER A 120 17.94 -21.67 -2.31
C SER A 120 17.13 -20.53 -1.69
N ARG A 121 16.13 -20.85 -0.87
CA ARG A 121 15.34 -19.86 -0.14
C ARG A 121 16.22 -19.06 0.83
N MET A 122 17.01 -19.73 1.66
CA MET A 122 17.90 -19.05 2.63
C MET A 122 18.92 -18.15 1.94
N GLU A 123 19.52 -18.62 0.84
CA GLU A 123 20.49 -17.83 0.09
C GLU A 123 19.84 -16.59 -0.56
N LEU A 124 18.61 -16.73 -1.05
CA LEU A 124 17.86 -15.60 -1.64
C LEU A 124 17.44 -14.59 -0.56
N VAL A 125 16.96 -15.06 0.61
CA VAL A 125 16.67 -14.23 1.79
C VAL A 125 17.90 -13.39 2.15
N ARG A 126 19.07 -14.01 2.23
CA ARG A 126 20.32 -13.33 2.55
C ARG A 126 20.65 -12.27 1.48
N LYS A 127 20.71 -12.66 0.20
CA LYS A 127 21.10 -11.76 -0.91
C LYS A 127 20.14 -10.59 -1.09
N GLN A 128 18.84 -10.84 -1.10
CA GLN A 128 17.86 -9.78 -1.27
C GLN A 128 17.72 -8.93 0.01
N GLY A 129 17.89 -9.53 1.19
CA GLY A 129 17.99 -8.80 2.45
C GLY A 129 19.17 -7.83 2.49
N GLU A 130 20.33 -8.23 1.99
CA GLU A 130 21.49 -7.34 1.83
C GLU A 130 21.24 -6.23 0.79
N SER A 131 20.58 -6.58 -0.31
CA SER A 131 20.24 -5.60 -1.36
C SER A 131 19.27 -4.53 -0.89
N VAL A 132 18.23 -4.92 -0.14
CA VAL A 132 17.26 -3.96 0.39
C VAL A 132 17.89 -3.05 1.45
N ARG A 133 18.80 -3.57 2.29
CA ARG A 133 19.55 -2.75 3.26
C ARG A 133 20.36 -1.68 2.54
N ARG A 134 21.15 -2.06 1.53
CA ARG A 134 21.92 -1.09 0.74
C ARG A 134 21.02 -0.03 0.10
N SER A 135 19.82 -0.40 -0.34
CA SER A 135 18.88 0.54 -0.92
C SER A 135 18.30 1.49 0.13
N LEU A 136 17.96 0.98 1.33
CA LEU A 136 17.50 1.81 2.44
C LEU A 136 18.59 2.77 2.91
N ASP A 137 19.85 2.31 3.02
CA ASP A 137 20.99 3.15 3.40
C ASP A 137 21.19 4.32 2.42
N GLU A 138 20.96 4.09 1.12
CA GLU A 138 21.00 5.15 0.10
C GLU A 138 19.79 6.09 0.17
N LEU A 139 18.63 5.61 0.60
CA LEU A 139 17.39 6.40 0.69
C LEU A 139 17.30 7.20 1.99
N LEU A 140 17.88 6.73 3.11
CA LEU A 140 17.79 7.37 4.42
C LEU A 140 18.14 8.87 4.40
N PRO A 141 19.25 9.33 3.79
CA PRO A 141 19.56 10.77 3.73
C PRO A 141 18.50 11.59 3.00
N LEU A 142 17.80 11.00 2.03
CA LEU A 142 16.72 11.66 1.32
C LEU A 142 15.43 11.68 2.16
N LEU A 143 15.14 10.61 2.90
CA LEU A 143 14.03 10.58 3.84
C LEU A 143 14.19 11.64 4.93
N GLU A 144 15.39 11.82 5.46
CA GLU A 144 15.72 12.88 6.41
C GLU A 144 15.56 14.27 5.77
N LYS A 145 16.17 14.50 4.59
CA LYS A 145 16.11 15.77 3.87
C LYS A 145 14.69 16.24 3.57
N TYR A 146 13.81 15.30 3.21
CA TYR A 146 12.44 15.59 2.81
C TYR A 146 11.42 15.40 3.93
N ASP A 147 11.86 15.05 5.13
CA ASP A 147 11.01 14.66 6.26
C ASP A 147 9.93 13.65 5.81
N ALA A 148 10.39 12.57 5.22
CA ALA A 148 9.55 11.53 4.67
C ALA A 148 9.80 10.18 5.35
N LYS A 149 8.88 9.23 5.16
CA LYS A 149 8.95 7.89 5.73
C LYS A 149 8.67 6.85 4.66
N ILE A 150 9.27 5.68 4.82
CA ILE A 150 8.90 4.47 4.09
C ILE A 150 8.15 3.55 5.04
N ALA A 151 7.00 3.04 4.59
CA ALA A 151 6.25 1.98 5.24
C ALA A 151 6.49 0.66 4.49
N LEU A 152 7.09 -0.32 5.16
CA LEU A 152 7.33 -1.66 4.60
C LEU A 152 6.10 -2.53 4.85
N GLU A 153 5.58 -3.16 3.79
CA GLU A 153 4.33 -3.90 3.83
C GLU A 153 4.52 -5.38 4.11
N ASN A 154 3.64 -5.98 4.92
CA ASN A 154 3.57 -7.44 5.03
C ASN A 154 2.95 -8.03 3.75
N LEU A 155 3.66 -8.98 3.15
CA LEU A 155 3.21 -9.66 1.94
C LEU A 155 2.83 -11.11 2.23
N PRO A 156 1.95 -11.74 1.42
CA PRO A 156 1.67 -13.15 1.53
C PRO A 156 2.95 -13.97 1.30
N HIS A 157 2.98 -15.17 1.88
CA HIS A 157 4.08 -16.14 1.67
C HIS A 157 5.46 -15.79 2.28
N GLY A 158 5.48 -15.14 3.44
CA GLY A 158 6.61 -15.33 4.35
C GLY A 158 7.86 -14.49 4.14
N ASN A 159 7.69 -13.22 3.95
CA ASN A 159 8.81 -12.27 3.99
C ASN A 159 9.07 -11.69 5.38
N TRP A 160 8.44 -12.23 6.42
CA TRP A 160 8.57 -11.74 7.80
C TRP A 160 10.00 -11.73 8.31
N GLU A 161 10.84 -12.67 7.86
CA GLU A 161 12.27 -12.70 8.23
C GLU A 161 13.00 -11.42 7.81
N ILE A 162 12.74 -10.93 6.59
CA ILE A 162 13.34 -9.68 6.11
C ILE A 162 12.62 -8.49 6.72
N LEU A 163 11.28 -8.48 6.70
CA LEU A 163 10.49 -7.36 7.20
C LEU A 163 10.80 -7.07 8.68
N SER A 164 10.77 -8.09 9.54
CA SER A 164 11.04 -7.93 10.96
C SER A 164 12.47 -7.44 11.22
N ALA A 165 13.45 -8.00 10.51
CA ALA A 165 14.84 -7.56 10.64
C ALA A 165 15.00 -6.08 10.24
N LEU A 166 14.37 -5.63 9.16
CA LEU A 166 14.42 -4.23 8.74
C LEU A 166 13.72 -3.30 9.75
N LEU A 167 12.57 -3.73 10.29
CA LEU A 167 11.88 -2.95 11.32
C LEU A 167 12.69 -2.86 12.63
N ASP A 168 13.49 -3.86 12.97
CA ASP A 168 14.34 -3.85 14.15
C ASP A 168 15.64 -3.05 13.94
N GLU A 169 16.20 -3.05 12.73
CA GLU A 169 17.47 -2.41 12.39
C GLU A 169 17.36 -0.91 12.09
N TYR A 170 16.26 -0.48 11.48
CA TYR A 170 16.11 0.90 10.98
C TYR A 170 15.32 1.80 11.94
N PRO A 171 15.62 3.13 11.98
CA PRO A 171 14.99 4.07 12.89
C PRO A 171 13.48 4.19 12.64
N ALA A 172 12.68 4.12 13.71
CA ALA A 172 11.23 4.10 13.66
C ALA A 172 10.60 5.42 13.15
N ASP A 173 11.34 6.50 13.19
CA ASP A 173 10.91 7.80 12.65
C ASP A 173 11.10 7.93 11.14
N ARG A 174 11.78 6.96 10.49
CA ARG A 174 11.99 6.93 9.03
C ARG A 174 11.44 5.68 8.36
N ILE A 175 11.58 4.52 8.99
CA ILE A 175 11.10 3.24 8.46
C ILE A 175 10.05 2.67 9.39
N GLY A 176 8.86 2.43 8.88
CA GLY A 176 7.75 1.87 9.64
C GLY A 176 7.09 0.68 8.94
N PHE A 177 6.00 0.24 9.51
CA PHE A 177 5.23 -0.91 9.06
C PHE A 177 3.94 -0.46 8.37
N CYS A 178 3.69 -0.97 7.15
CA CYS A 178 2.38 -0.94 6.50
C CYS A 178 1.69 -2.27 6.78
N PHE A 179 0.64 -2.25 7.59
CA PHE A 179 -0.15 -3.45 7.84
C PHE A 179 -1.20 -3.65 6.75
N ASP A 180 -1.04 -4.75 5.98
CA ASP A 180 -2.05 -5.20 5.02
C ASP A 180 -2.90 -6.33 5.62
N SER A 181 -4.21 -6.10 5.66
CA SER A 181 -5.20 -6.99 6.27
C SER A 181 -5.47 -8.24 5.43
N GLY A 182 -5.54 -8.11 4.12
CA GLY A 182 -5.81 -9.23 3.23
C GLY A 182 -4.60 -10.15 3.10
N HIS A 183 -3.40 -9.59 3.00
CA HIS A 183 -2.15 -10.36 3.03
C HIS A 183 -2.00 -11.16 4.33
N CYS A 184 -2.39 -10.55 5.46
CA CYS A 184 -2.41 -11.23 6.74
C CYS A 184 -3.41 -12.41 6.76
N ASN A 185 -4.56 -12.29 6.07
CA ASN A 185 -5.62 -13.31 6.06
C ASN A 185 -5.36 -14.49 5.11
N ILE A 186 -4.57 -14.32 4.05
CA ILE A 186 -4.31 -15.35 3.01
C ILE A 186 -3.52 -16.54 3.55
N THR A 187 -2.68 -16.34 4.54
CA THR A 187 -1.76 -17.37 5.02
C THR A 187 -2.49 -18.42 5.85
N LYS A 188 -2.08 -19.71 5.74
CA LYS A 188 -2.62 -20.81 6.56
C LYS A 188 -2.40 -20.60 8.07
N ARG A 189 -1.46 -19.72 8.43
CA ARG A 189 -1.26 -19.18 9.77
C ARG A 189 -1.29 -17.66 9.59
N PRO A 190 -2.43 -17.03 9.89
CA PRO A 190 -2.50 -15.57 9.87
C PRO A 190 -1.37 -15.02 10.73
N HIS A 191 -0.59 -14.10 10.19
CA HIS A 191 0.54 -13.49 10.92
C HIS A 191 0.04 -12.43 11.92
N TYR A 192 -1.03 -12.77 12.65
CA TYR A 192 -1.61 -11.87 13.65
C TYR A 192 -0.63 -11.55 14.77
N GLU A 193 0.04 -12.56 15.32
CA GLU A 193 0.98 -12.39 16.43
C GLU A 193 2.18 -11.56 16.01
N GLU A 194 2.74 -11.85 14.83
CA GLU A 194 3.85 -11.09 14.27
C GLU A 194 3.47 -9.64 14.01
N SER A 195 2.28 -9.41 13.43
CA SER A 195 1.79 -8.05 13.17
C SER A 195 1.53 -7.28 14.47
N GLU A 196 0.98 -7.94 15.50
CA GLU A 196 0.73 -7.32 16.80
C GLU A 196 2.03 -6.94 17.51
N LYS A 197 3.09 -7.74 17.37
CA LYS A 197 4.43 -7.42 17.89
C LYS A 197 4.96 -6.08 17.33
N TYR A 198 4.67 -5.77 16.07
CA TYR A 198 5.09 -4.54 15.41
C TYR A 198 4.00 -3.46 15.38
N ALA A 199 2.95 -3.57 16.17
CA ALA A 199 1.85 -2.59 16.20
C ALA A 199 2.32 -1.15 16.44
N SER A 200 3.35 -0.95 17.28
CA SER A 200 3.96 0.37 17.54
C SER A 200 4.74 0.94 16.33
N ARG A 201 5.03 0.10 15.34
CA ARG A 201 5.72 0.49 14.11
C ARG A 201 4.75 0.78 12.95
N ILE A 202 3.43 0.56 13.14
CA ILE A 202 2.42 0.82 12.10
C ILE A 202 2.35 2.33 11.82
N ILE A 203 2.65 2.71 10.58
CA ILE A 203 2.57 4.08 10.07
C ILE A 203 1.67 4.20 8.82
N ALA A 204 1.33 3.07 8.20
CA ALA A 204 0.37 2.96 7.11
C ALA A 204 -0.43 1.66 7.23
N VAL A 205 -1.58 1.60 6.59
CA VAL A 205 -2.41 0.40 6.50
C VAL A 205 -2.97 0.24 5.09
N HIS A 206 -3.02 -1.01 4.60
CA HIS A 206 -3.80 -1.45 3.44
C HIS A 206 -4.93 -2.33 3.93
N LEU A 207 -6.16 -1.86 3.75
CA LEU A 207 -7.34 -2.51 4.32
C LEU A 207 -8.23 -3.05 3.21
N HIS A 208 -8.34 -4.35 3.15
CA HIS A 208 -9.26 -5.07 2.28
C HIS A 208 -9.60 -6.43 2.88
N ASP A 209 -10.60 -7.08 2.34
CA ASP A 209 -11.03 -8.39 2.78
C ASP A 209 -10.79 -9.46 1.71
N ASN A 210 -10.75 -10.70 2.12
CA ASN A 210 -10.76 -11.89 1.29
C ASN A 210 -11.28 -13.08 2.11
N ASP A 211 -11.50 -14.20 1.44
CA ASP A 211 -11.95 -15.46 2.07
C ASP A 211 -10.80 -16.39 2.47
N GLY A 212 -9.56 -15.91 2.40
CA GLY A 212 -8.34 -16.69 2.64
C GLY A 212 -7.85 -17.49 1.43
N SER A 213 -8.57 -17.50 0.31
CA SER A 213 -8.18 -18.24 -0.91
C SER A 213 -7.18 -17.49 -1.78
N GLY A 214 -7.12 -16.16 -1.66
CA GLY A 214 -6.24 -15.31 -2.45
C GLY A 214 -6.39 -13.84 -2.12
N ASP A 215 -5.58 -13.03 -2.78
CA ASP A 215 -5.52 -11.59 -2.63
C ASP A 215 -6.67 -10.93 -3.43
N LEU A 216 -7.84 -10.84 -2.79
CA LEU A 216 -9.09 -10.48 -3.48
C LEU A 216 -9.42 -8.98 -3.43
N HIS A 217 -8.81 -8.20 -2.56
CA HIS A 217 -9.06 -6.77 -2.42
C HIS A 217 -10.56 -6.40 -2.34
N GLN A 218 -11.35 -7.21 -1.62
CA GLN A 218 -12.78 -6.99 -1.44
C GLN A 218 -13.05 -5.93 -0.37
N ASN A 219 -14.25 -5.34 -0.43
CA ASN A 219 -14.70 -4.37 0.57
C ASN A 219 -14.67 -4.99 1.98
N PRO A 220 -14.42 -4.20 3.04
CA PRO A 220 -14.41 -4.69 4.43
C PRO A 220 -15.68 -5.48 4.77
N PHE A 221 -15.54 -6.49 5.61
CA PHE A 221 -16.62 -7.39 6.05
C PHE A 221 -17.25 -8.24 4.93
N SER A 222 -16.58 -8.41 3.79
CA SER A 222 -17.02 -9.30 2.71
C SER A 222 -16.46 -10.70 2.79
N GLY A 223 -15.36 -10.88 3.51
CA GLY A 223 -14.63 -12.13 3.64
C GLY A 223 -14.54 -12.63 5.08
N THR A 224 -13.37 -13.14 5.44
CA THR A 224 -13.12 -13.82 6.72
C THR A 224 -12.14 -13.12 7.63
N PHE A 225 -11.61 -11.94 7.24
CA PHE A 225 -10.65 -11.22 8.05
C PHE A 225 -11.25 -10.75 9.39
N ASN A 226 -10.47 -10.82 10.46
CA ASN A 226 -10.92 -10.44 11.80
C ASN A 226 -10.79 -8.92 12.05
N TRP A 227 -11.79 -8.16 11.64
CA TRP A 227 -11.85 -6.71 11.77
C TRP A 227 -11.90 -6.23 13.23
N GLU A 228 -12.46 -7.02 14.15
CA GLU A 228 -12.52 -6.69 15.59
C GLU A 228 -11.12 -6.76 16.22
N TRP A 229 -10.36 -7.78 15.86
CA TRP A 229 -8.96 -7.89 16.29
C TRP A 229 -8.14 -6.68 15.81
N LEU A 230 -8.23 -6.32 14.53
CA LEU A 230 -7.48 -5.18 13.97
C LEU A 230 -7.88 -3.86 14.65
N ALA A 231 -9.17 -3.63 14.88
CA ALA A 231 -9.63 -2.47 15.64
C ALA A 231 -8.98 -2.41 17.04
N GLY A 232 -8.85 -3.57 17.70
CA GLY A 232 -8.16 -3.69 18.98
C GLY A 232 -6.66 -3.39 18.89
N VAL A 233 -5.98 -3.84 17.83
CA VAL A 233 -4.56 -3.55 17.59
C VAL A 233 -4.34 -2.06 17.32
N LEU A 234 -5.14 -1.46 16.43
CA LEU A 234 -5.00 -0.04 16.09
C LEU A 234 -5.28 0.89 17.28
N LYS A 235 -6.22 0.54 18.15
CA LYS A 235 -6.48 1.29 19.41
C LYS A 235 -5.27 1.28 20.35
N LYS A 236 -4.54 0.18 20.40
CA LYS A 236 -3.36 0.03 21.26
C LYS A 236 -2.08 0.59 20.61
N SER A 237 -2.10 0.82 19.31
CA SER A 237 -1.00 1.38 18.55
C SER A 237 -0.95 2.90 18.64
N SER A 238 0.14 3.50 18.15
CA SER A 238 0.25 4.95 17.95
C SER A 238 -0.33 5.44 16.61
N TYR A 239 -1.04 4.59 15.88
CA TYR A 239 -1.55 4.89 14.54
C TYR A 239 -2.69 5.91 14.59
N THR A 240 -2.50 7.06 13.96
CA THR A 240 -3.48 8.15 13.89
C THR A 240 -3.81 8.59 12.46
N ASN A 241 -3.14 7.99 11.48
CA ASN A 241 -3.34 8.31 10.06
C ASN A 241 -4.69 7.80 9.55
N PRO A 242 -5.15 8.25 8.37
CA PRO A 242 -6.34 7.71 7.73
C PRO A 242 -6.26 6.21 7.47
N LEU A 243 -7.41 5.56 7.53
CA LEU A 243 -7.55 4.15 7.16
C LEU A 243 -7.57 4.04 5.64
N ASN A 244 -6.48 3.55 5.03
CA ASN A 244 -6.40 3.35 3.59
C ASN A 244 -7.05 2.03 3.19
N PHE A 245 -8.10 2.10 2.39
CA PHE A 245 -8.74 0.94 1.80
C PHE A 245 -8.16 0.69 0.40
N GLU A 246 -7.52 -0.47 0.23
CA GLU A 246 -6.94 -0.93 -1.02
C GLU A 246 -7.87 -1.98 -1.66
N LEU A 247 -8.77 -1.51 -2.49
CA LEU A 247 -9.91 -2.29 -2.98
C LEU A 247 -9.86 -2.51 -4.49
N ASN A 248 -10.56 -3.56 -4.97
CA ASN A 248 -10.68 -3.84 -6.40
C ASN A 248 -12.13 -4.19 -6.75
N CYS A 249 -12.79 -3.30 -7.49
CA CYS A 249 -14.20 -3.45 -7.91
C CYS A 249 -14.42 -4.73 -8.73
N ARG A 250 -13.46 -5.11 -9.59
CA ARG A 250 -13.59 -6.28 -10.49
C ARG A 250 -13.67 -7.61 -9.73
N ARG A 251 -13.31 -7.63 -8.45
CA ARG A 251 -13.36 -8.82 -7.57
C ARG A 251 -14.51 -8.77 -6.58
N THR A 252 -15.52 -7.96 -6.88
CA THR A 252 -16.70 -7.79 -6.05
C THR A 252 -17.98 -8.12 -6.83
N PRO A 253 -19.12 -8.37 -6.14
CA PRO A 253 -20.40 -8.59 -6.78
C PRO A 253 -20.95 -7.37 -7.55
N PHE A 254 -20.32 -6.20 -7.46
CA PHE A 254 -20.71 -5.00 -8.19
C PHE A 254 -20.31 -5.05 -9.66
N TYR A 255 -19.25 -5.78 -10.00
CA TYR A 255 -18.71 -5.83 -11.35
C TYR A 255 -19.48 -6.78 -12.25
N ASP A 256 -19.89 -6.29 -13.41
CA ASP A 256 -20.46 -7.08 -14.51
C ASP A 256 -19.51 -7.04 -15.71
N PRO A 257 -18.85 -8.16 -16.06
CA PRO A 257 -17.91 -8.20 -17.19
C PRO A 257 -18.59 -8.01 -18.55
N ALA A 258 -19.92 -8.08 -18.63
CA ALA A 258 -20.68 -7.84 -19.84
C ALA A 258 -21.01 -6.34 -20.07
N SER A 259 -20.83 -5.50 -19.07
CA SER A 259 -21.05 -4.05 -19.17
C SER A 259 -19.97 -3.40 -20.05
N SER A 260 -20.36 -2.43 -20.86
CA SER A 260 -19.46 -1.58 -21.63
C SER A 260 -19.14 -0.24 -20.97
N ASP A 261 -19.92 0.15 -19.95
CA ASP A 261 -19.70 1.34 -19.12
C ASP A 261 -19.91 0.97 -17.65
N HIS A 262 -18.80 0.93 -16.92
CA HIS A 262 -18.76 0.52 -15.51
C HIS A 262 -19.07 1.67 -14.53
N THR A 263 -19.46 2.85 -14.98
CA THR A 263 -19.62 4.04 -14.13
C THR A 263 -20.63 3.81 -12.98
N ASP A 264 -21.76 3.18 -13.24
CA ASP A 264 -22.77 2.92 -12.20
C ASP A 264 -22.37 1.80 -11.25
N GLU A 265 -21.62 0.82 -11.73
CA GLU A 265 -21.02 -0.23 -10.92
C GLU A 265 -19.99 0.35 -9.94
N LEU A 266 -19.12 1.23 -10.43
CA LEU A 266 -18.13 1.93 -9.63
C LEU A 266 -18.78 2.83 -8.58
N ARG A 267 -19.88 3.51 -8.89
CA ARG A 267 -20.62 4.30 -7.90
C ARG A 267 -21.18 3.44 -6.78
N ARG A 268 -21.79 2.30 -7.10
CA ARG A 268 -22.33 1.36 -6.10
C ARG A 268 -21.21 0.77 -5.26
N PHE A 269 -20.11 0.34 -5.89
CA PHE A 269 -18.91 -0.15 -5.21
C PHE A 269 -18.34 0.87 -4.24
N LEU A 270 -18.14 2.11 -4.67
CA LEU A 270 -17.59 3.18 -3.85
C LEU A 270 -18.51 3.58 -2.70
N ALA A 271 -19.82 3.56 -2.91
CA ALA A 271 -20.80 3.82 -1.84
C ALA A 271 -20.73 2.73 -0.75
N ASP A 272 -20.67 1.44 -1.13
CA ASP A 272 -20.50 0.33 -0.20
C ASP A 272 -19.13 0.40 0.52
N ALA A 273 -18.06 0.73 -0.21
CA ALA A 273 -16.73 0.92 0.37
C ALA A 273 -16.72 2.05 1.43
N MET A 274 -17.37 3.17 1.13
CA MET A 274 -17.52 4.30 2.05
C MET A 274 -18.30 3.91 3.32
N GLU A 275 -19.41 3.20 3.17
CA GLU A 275 -20.26 2.75 4.29
C GLU A 275 -19.47 1.81 5.21
N ARG A 276 -18.87 0.75 4.62
CA ARG A 276 -18.11 -0.27 5.37
C ARG A 276 -16.83 0.29 5.97
N GLY A 277 -16.10 1.13 5.24
CA GLY A 277 -14.94 1.83 5.76
C GLY A 277 -15.30 2.74 6.95
N SER A 278 -16.41 3.46 6.86
CA SER A 278 -16.92 4.27 7.97
C SER A 278 -17.35 3.42 9.17
N ARG A 279 -17.90 2.22 8.95
CA ARG A 279 -18.20 1.26 10.02
C ARG A 279 -16.91 0.86 10.74
N PHE A 280 -15.86 0.47 10.01
CA PHE A 280 -14.58 0.10 10.62
C PHE A 280 -13.93 1.27 11.36
N ALA A 281 -13.97 2.48 10.79
CA ALA A 281 -13.45 3.67 11.46
C ALA A 281 -14.13 3.93 12.82
N ARG A 282 -15.46 3.71 12.93
CA ARG A 282 -16.17 3.76 14.21
C ARG A 282 -15.73 2.69 15.19
N MET A 283 -15.49 1.45 14.71
CA MET A 283 -14.96 0.37 15.56
C MET A 283 -13.59 0.72 16.16
N CYS A 284 -12.73 1.41 15.41
CA CYS A 284 -11.43 1.86 15.90
C CYS A 284 -11.53 3.00 16.95
N GLN A 285 -12.66 3.69 17.06
CA GLN A 285 -12.87 4.81 17.99
C GLN A 285 -13.67 4.43 19.25
N ALA A 286 -14.51 3.41 19.15
CA ALA A 286 -15.31 2.89 20.27
C ALA A 286 -14.47 2.11 21.27
#